data_7571670134e858a019cf1630ae962422
#
_entry.id   7571670134e858a019cf1630ae962422
#
_cell.length_a   1.000
_cell.length_b   1.000
_cell.length_c   1.000
_cell.angle_alpha   90.00
_cell.angle_beta   90.00
_cell.angle_gamma   90.00
#
_symmetry.space_group_name_H-M   'P 1'
#
loop_
_entity.id
_entity.type
_entity.pdbx_description
1 polymer ?
#
loop_
_entity_poly.entity_id
_entity_poly.type
_entity_poly.pdbx_seq_one_letter_code
_entity_poly.pdbx_strand_id
1 'polypeptide(L)'
;MDSLECDFVKEHLDNVEVLWADGANTPRDIDFFRQNYMHEIAKDKEQTDNLILRILKDKSIYSIWQDYQIFCSNNKAEIQSLINKVFDTKKQINNKLIDLKEKGDKEGISKEINDLNQKISSIKSQLDISPEEMKLYEDIMKLITDNANKIKTVNCYMEELNKLKVFPFINSSFDTQLVSLSSYLKVALKIKIQDCQHDCLENIKSEIDKYIKELLQDVYSLNSSIEKAKQNSLFVKGQDVSSKNKEYKELIQKVEKEQVKLQTITNELVIIDNLNTVLEQLKCDLLEKHISYKNKGIEVVDILKIKHEGIEIKSNLIYDNKRLQLFLENRLNLRGWERQSYIQNMWQNYSKDTSNISMIFLNDVLSDNIDYKASNRDENVLSEFLSENWFNISFDLIYEGDSFVSMSQGKQAFVILKLLLEFSDKTCPILIDQPEDSLDNRAIYKDLVKYLRKKKIERQIIIVTHNPNVVVGADSELIIIANQHGKDSPNQNHIKFQYKSGSLENTAALIDTKECILDKQGIREHVCEILEGGKEAFEKRERKYGFVI
;
A
#
# COMPACT_ATOMS: atom_id res chain seq x y z
N MET A 1 -1.26 29.49 1.74
CA MET A 1 -1.64 30.93 1.68
C MET A 1 -2.89 31.05 0.83
N ASP A 2 -4.05 30.78 1.44
CA ASP A 2 -5.34 30.87 0.71
C ASP A 2 -5.97 32.27 0.75
N SER A 3 -5.19 33.28 1.18
CA SER A 3 -5.61 34.69 1.22
C SER A 3 -5.65 35.38 -0.14
N LEU A 4 -5.24 34.70 -1.22
CA LEU A 4 -5.25 35.25 -2.58
C LEU A 4 -6.64 35.29 -3.24
N GLU A 5 -7.68 34.76 -2.59
CA GLU A 5 -9.04 34.80 -3.11
C GLU A 5 -9.80 36.09 -2.73
N CYS A 6 -9.29 36.88 -1.79
CA CYS A 6 -9.88 38.16 -1.44
C CYS A 6 -9.49 39.23 -2.47
N ASP A 7 -10.48 39.79 -3.19
CA ASP A 7 -10.22 40.81 -4.20
C ASP A 7 -9.50 42.05 -3.66
N PHE A 8 -9.78 42.41 -2.41
CA PHE A 8 -9.07 43.48 -1.72
C PHE A 8 -7.56 43.17 -1.54
N VAL A 9 -7.21 41.96 -1.20
CA VAL A 9 -5.80 41.53 -1.06
C VAL A 9 -5.11 41.55 -2.42
N LYS A 10 -5.78 41.09 -3.48
CA LYS A 10 -5.25 41.10 -4.84
C LYS A 10 -4.99 42.51 -5.35
N GLU A 11 -5.89 43.45 -5.06
CA GLU A 11 -5.77 44.86 -5.48
C GLU A 11 -4.69 45.64 -4.70
N HIS A 12 -4.36 45.22 -3.49
CA HIS A 12 -3.49 45.98 -2.60
C HIS A 12 -2.24 45.22 -2.13
N LEU A 13 -1.96 44.03 -2.68
CA LEU A 13 -0.85 43.20 -2.28
C LEU A 13 0.51 43.92 -2.35
N ASP A 14 0.68 44.74 -3.41
CA ASP A 14 1.90 45.52 -3.65
C ASP A 14 2.06 46.71 -2.66
N ASN A 15 0.99 47.05 -1.94
CA ASN A 15 0.97 48.17 -1.00
C ASN A 15 1.01 47.74 0.47
N VAL A 16 1.19 46.43 0.72
CA VAL A 16 1.28 45.88 2.08
C VAL A 16 2.72 45.56 2.40
N GLU A 17 3.27 46.24 3.39
CA GLU A 17 4.58 45.96 3.97
C GLU A 17 4.40 45.39 5.37
N VAL A 18 5.07 44.27 5.67
CA VAL A 18 5.08 43.69 7.00
C VAL A 18 6.41 43.99 7.66
N LEU A 19 6.36 44.86 8.67
CA LEU A 19 7.53 45.24 9.46
C LEU A 19 7.48 44.52 10.82
N TRP A 20 8.53 43.78 11.12
CA TRP A 20 8.67 43.19 12.44
C TRP A 20 9.26 44.18 13.42
N ALA A 21 8.72 44.25 14.65
CA ALA A 21 9.13 45.21 15.66
C ALA A 21 10.62 45.11 16.07
N ASP A 22 11.24 43.98 15.85
CA ASP A 22 12.67 43.75 16.09
C ASP A 22 13.56 44.02 14.85
N GLY A 23 12.99 44.55 13.78
CA GLY A 23 13.72 44.89 12.55
C GLY A 23 14.14 43.67 11.72
N ALA A 24 13.65 42.47 11.99
CA ALA A 24 13.97 41.27 11.22
C ALA A 24 13.29 41.32 9.84
N ASN A 25 14.06 41.04 8.79
CA ASN A 25 13.53 40.97 7.40
C ASN A 25 13.12 39.54 6.99
N THR A 26 13.21 38.57 7.91
CA THR A 26 12.86 37.17 7.59
C THR A 26 11.38 36.91 7.84
N PRO A 27 10.68 36.26 6.92
CA PRO A 27 9.30 35.83 7.14
C PRO A 27 9.19 34.95 8.40
N ARG A 28 8.21 35.25 9.24
CA ARG A 28 7.90 34.45 10.43
C ARG A 28 6.62 33.69 10.19
N ASP A 29 6.55 32.50 10.77
CA ASP A 29 5.33 31.69 10.72
C ASP A 29 4.22 32.39 11.53
N ILE A 30 3.03 32.41 10.96
CA ILE A 30 1.79 32.81 11.64
C ILE A 30 0.75 31.75 11.27
N ASP A 31 0.08 31.21 12.27
CA ASP A 31 -1.06 30.33 12.02
C ASP A 31 -2.30 31.21 11.82
N PHE A 32 -2.91 31.14 10.64
CA PHE A 32 -4.12 31.88 10.32
C PHE A 32 -5.31 30.94 10.10
N PHE A 33 -6.38 31.21 10.84
CA PHE A 33 -7.65 30.50 10.73
C PHE A 33 -8.73 31.48 10.27
N ARG A 34 -9.17 31.34 9.00
CA ARG A 34 -10.20 32.17 8.40
C ARG A 34 -11.58 31.92 9.03
N GLN A 35 -12.50 32.84 8.83
CA GLN A 35 -13.90 32.68 9.21
C GLN A 35 -14.47 31.36 8.66
N ASN A 36 -15.24 30.67 9.49
CA ASN A 36 -15.84 29.34 9.20
C ASN A 36 -14.87 28.17 8.98
N TYR A 37 -13.55 28.37 9.05
CA TYR A 37 -12.54 27.34 8.81
C TYR A 37 -12.77 26.09 9.67
N MET A 38 -13.03 26.24 10.98
CA MET A 38 -13.30 25.11 11.89
C MET A 38 -14.56 24.35 11.51
N HIS A 39 -15.57 25.09 11.04
CA HIS A 39 -16.84 24.51 10.62
C HIS A 39 -16.74 23.74 9.31
N GLU A 40 -15.97 24.23 8.36
CA GLU A 40 -15.69 23.56 7.10
C GLU A 40 -14.97 22.22 7.34
N ILE A 41 -13.91 22.23 8.15
CA ILE A 41 -13.20 21.02 8.53
C ILE A 41 -14.12 20.04 9.26
N ALA A 42 -14.96 20.56 10.18
CA ALA A 42 -15.85 19.71 10.97
C ALA A 42 -16.91 18.99 10.13
N LYS A 43 -17.31 19.54 8.99
CA LYS A 43 -18.30 18.95 8.07
C LYS A 43 -17.71 17.89 7.16
N ASP A 44 -16.43 17.97 6.88
CA ASP A 44 -15.73 17.11 5.93
C ASP A 44 -14.86 16.11 6.68
N LYS A 45 -15.24 14.84 6.62
CA LYS A 45 -14.52 13.75 7.29
C LYS A 45 -13.09 13.61 6.77
N GLU A 46 -12.87 13.78 5.47
CA GLU A 46 -11.54 13.67 4.87
C GLU A 46 -10.65 14.82 5.33
N GLN A 47 -11.18 16.05 5.41
CA GLN A 47 -10.43 17.19 5.95
C GLN A 47 -10.12 17.03 7.44
N THR A 48 -11.05 16.47 8.22
CA THR A 48 -10.82 16.16 9.63
C THR A 48 -9.71 15.11 9.79
N ASP A 49 -9.73 14.02 9.01
CA ASP A 49 -8.71 12.99 9.03
C ASP A 49 -7.34 13.55 8.58
N ASN A 50 -7.30 14.39 7.56
CA ASN A 50 -6.09 15.08 7.11
C ASN A 50 -5.52 16.05 8.18
N LEU A 51 -6.38 16.75 8.91
CA LEU A 51 -5.96 17.58 10.04
C LEU A 51 -5.32 16.72 11.13
N ILE A 52 -5.95 15.62 11.49
CA ILE A 52 -5.41 14.69 12.49
C ILE A 52 -4.05 14.14 12.03
N LEU A 53 -3.91 13.74 10.78
CA LEU A 53 -2.63 13.30 10.23
C LEU A 53 -1.55 14.38 10.30
N ARG A 54 -1.90 15.65 10.04
CA ARG A 54 -0.97 16.77 10.17
C ARG A 54 -0.51 16.98 11.61
N ILE A 55 -1.43 16.83 12.58
CA ILE A 55 -1.12 16.87 14.00
C ILE A 55 -0.20 15.72 14.41
N LEU A 56 -0.44 14.54 13.87
CA LEU A 56 0.43 13.37 14.09
C LEU A 56 1.84 13.61 13.56
N LYS A 57 2.02 14.44 12.49
CA LYS A 57 3.34 14.81 11.95
C LYS A 57 4.23 15.50 12.99
N ASP A 58 3.64 16.31 13.80
CA ASP A 58 4.37 17.07 14.82
C ASP A 58 4.69 16.21 16.06
N LYS A 59 4.32 14.92 16.04
CA LYS A 59 4.54 13.97 17.14
C LYS A 59 5.36 12.76 16.67
N SER A 60 6.10 12.14 17.59
CA SER A 60 6.90 10.92 17.32
C SER A 60 6.11 9.75 16.72
N ILE A 61 4.79 9.76 16.85
CA ILE A 61 3.86 8.75 16.33
C ILE A 61 3.74 8.82 14.80
N TYR A 62 4.14 9.94 14.19
CA TYR A 62 4.06 10.09 12.72
C TYR A 62 4.99 9.13 11.95
N SER A 63 6.12 8.76 12.53
CA SER A 63 7.00 7.75 11.91
C SER A 63 6.26 6.44 11.64
N ILE A 64 5.36 6.04 12.54
CA ILE A 64 4.54 4.82 12.40
C ILE A 64 3.60 4.92 11.20
N TRP A 65 3.00 6.10 10.98
CA TRP A 65 2.20 6.36 9.79
C TRP A 65 3.03 6.34 8.51
N GLN A 66 4.22 6.93 8.52
CA GLN A 66 5.14 6.89 7.38
C GLN A 66 5.59 5.48 7.07
N ASP A 67 5.96 4.70 8.08
CA ASP A 67 6.36 3.30 7.94
C ASP A 67 5.22 2.47 7.34
N TYR A 68 3.97 2.75 7.74
CA TYR A 68 2.80 2.12 7.15
C TYR A 68 2.61 2.47 5.68
N GLN A 69 2.81 3.73 5.28
CA GLN A 69 2.72 4.15 3.88
C GLN A 69 3.84 3.50 3.04
N ILE A 70 5.06 3.46 3.57
CA ILE A 70 6.19 2.78 2.93
C ILE A 70 5.90 1.28 2.80
N PHE A 71 5.40 0.66 3.86
CA PHE A 71 4.97 -0.74 3.82
C PHE A 71 3.93 -0.97 2.72
N CYS A 72 2.87 -0.16 2.64
CA CYS A 72 1.85 -0.30 1.60
C CYS A 72 2.44 -0.18 0.18
N SER A 73 3.34 0.77 -0.04
CA SER A 73 4.00 0.95 -1.33
C SER A 73 4.89 -0.23 -1.71
N ASN A 74 5.71 -0.71 -0.78
CA ASN A 74 6.60 -1.85 -1.01
C ASN A 74 5.79 -3.13 -1.25
N ASN A 75 4.77 -3.37 -0.42
CA ASN A 75 3.91 -4.52 -0.54
C ASN A 75 3.17 -4.57 -1.89
N LYS A 76 2.72 -3.40 -2.38
CA LYS A 76 2.14 -3.27 -3.72
C LYS A 76 3.11 -3.74 -4.81
N ALA A 77 4.36 -3.30 -4.76
CA ALA A 77 5.38 -3.68 -5.73
C ALA A 77 5.73 -5.19 -5.65
N GLU A 78 5.81 -5.74 -4.44
CA GLU A 78 6.05 -7.17 -4.23
C GLU A 78 4.91 -8.03 -4.77
N ILE A 79 3.65 -7.65 -4.51
CA ILE A 79 2.47 -8.33 -5.05
C ILE A 79 2.48 -8.31 -6.58
N GLN A 80 2.76 -7.17 -7.21
CA GLN A 80 2.86 -7.07 -8.66
C GLN A 80 3.95 -8.00 -9.23
N SER A 81 5.10 -8.07 -8.55
CA SER A 81 6.18 -9.01 -8.92
C SER A 81 5.75 -10.47 -8.80
N LEU A 82 5.03 -10.82 -7.73
CA LEU A 82 4.51 -12.18 -7.53
C LEU A 82 3.47 -12.56 -8.59
N ILE A 83 2.59 -11.63 -8.97
CA ILE A 83 1.59 -11.86 -10.01
C ILE A 83 2.25 -12.17 -11.34
N ASN A 84 3.27 -11.41 -11.74
CA ASN A 84 4.02 -11.70 -12.96
C ASN A 84 4.60 -13.12 -12.93
N LYS A 85 5.18 -13.53 -11.78
CA LYS A 85 5.70 -14.90 -11.63
C LYS A 85 4.60 -15.96 -11.73
N VAL A 86 3.41 -15.71 -11.15
CA VAL A 86 2.25 -16.61 -11.24
C VAL A 86 1.83 -16.81 -12.71
N PHE A 87 1.68 -15.72 -13.48
CA PHE A 87 1.30 -15.80 -14.88
C PHE A 87 2.38 -16.43 -15.76
N ASP A 88 3.66 -16.12 -15.51
CA ASP A 88 4.78 -16.76 -16.20
C ASP A 88 4.82 -18.27 -15.93
N THR A 89 4.60 -18.69 -14.68
CA THR A 89 4.54 -20.11 -14.32
C THR A 89 3.34 -20.80 -14.96
N LYS A 90 2.14 -20.18 -14.92
CA LYS A 90 0.93 -20.67 -15.62
C LYS A 90 1.21 -20.85 -17.12
N LYS A 91 1.86 -19.88 -17.75
CA LYS A 91 2.24 -19.93 -19.16
C LYS A 91 3.22 -21.07 -19.46
N GLN A 92 4.21 -21.27 -18.59
CA GLN A 92 5.15 -22.39 -18.71
C GLN A 92 4.44 -23.74 -18.63
N ILE A 93 3.52 -23.90 -17.67
CA ILE A 93 2.70 -25.11 -17.52
C ILE A 93 1.87 -25.35 -18.79
N ASN A 94 1.17 -24.32 -19.30
CA ASN A 94 0.36 -24.44 -20.49
C ASN A 94 1.17 -24.82 -21.73
N ASN A 95 2.34 -24.22 -21.92
CA ASN A 95 3.23 -24.58 -23.03
C ASN A 95 3.68 -26.04 -22.93
N LYS A 96 4.06 -26.49 -21.72
CA LYS A 96 4.44 -27.88 -21.48
C LYS A 96 3.29 -28.87 -21.71
N LEU A 97 2.07 -28.49 -21.35
CA LEU A 97 0.87 -29.31 -21.62
C LEU A 97 0.56 -29.41 -23.12
N ILE A 98 0.78 -28.33 -23.88
CA ILE A 98 0.64 -28.36 -25.36
C ILE A 98 1.70 -29.28 -25.93
N ASP A 99 2.98 -29.10 -25.56
CA ASP A 99 4.08 -29.95 -26.05
C ASP A 99 3.85 -31.43 -25.69
N LEU A 100 3.25 -31.69 -24.50
CA LEU A 100 2.91 -33.06 -24.10
C LEU A 100 1.83 -33.68 -24.95
N LYS A 101 0.77 -32.92 -25.31
CA LYS A 101 -0.29 -33.42 -26.21
C LYS A 101 0.22 -33.82 -27.60
N GLU A 102 1.23 -33.10 -28.09
CA GLU A 102 1.85 -33.43 -29.40
C GLU A 102 2.71 -34.70 -29.35
N LYS A 103 3.25 -35.07 -28.17
CA LYS A 103 4.11 -36.25 -27.98
C LYS A 103 3.33 -37.57 -27.84
N GLY A 104 2.03 -37.51 -27.63
CA GLY A 104 1.13 -38.65 -27.53
C GLY A 104 0.71 -38.99 -26.09
N ASP A 105 -0.16 -39.99 -25.97
CA ASP A 105 -0.71 -40.41 -24.67
C ASP A 105 0.16 -41.49 -24.01
N LYS A 106 0.49 -41.28 -22.75
CA LYS A 106 1.32 -42.18 -21.92
C LYS A 106 0.75 -43.61 -21.86
N GLU A 107 -0.56 -43.73 -21.68
CA GLU A 107 -1.23 -45.03 -21.56
C GLU A 107 -1.23 -45.78 -22.90
N GLY A 108 -1.49 -45.05 -23.99
CA GLY A 108 -1.45 -45.61 -25.36
C GLY A 108 -0.07 -46.13 -25.71
N ILE A 109 0.98 -45.37 -25.45
CA ILE A 109 2.38 -45.77 -25.70
C ILE A 109 2.77 -46.98 -24.83
N SER A 110 2.38 -46.99 -23.53
CA SER A 110 2.65 -48.16 -22.66
C SER A 110 1.98 -49.44 -23.15
N LYS A 111 0.75 -49.30 -23.67
CA LYS A 111 0.03 -50.41 -24.26
C LYS A 111 0.71 -50.92 -25.52
N GLU A 112 1.14 -50.01 -26.39
CA GLU A 112 1.87 -50.34 -27.63
C GLU A 112 3.20 -51.06 -27.31
N ILE A 113 3.94 -50.60 -26.31
CA ILE A 113 5.15 -51.32 -25.85
C ILE A 113 4.84 -52.72 -25.39
N ASN A 114 3.75 -52.93 -24.66
CA ASN A 114 3.35 -54.24 -24.18
C ASN A 114 2.97 -55.17 -25.35
N ASP A 115 2.20 -54.67 -26.34
CA ASP A 115 1.81 -55.41 -27.50
C ASP A 115 3.01 -55.80 -28.40
N LEU A 116 3.98 -54.88 -28.53
CA LEU A 116 5.23 -55.16 -29.25
C LEU A 116 6.08 -56.22 -28.52
N ASN A 117 6.16 -56.13 -27.18
CA ASN A 117 6.87 -57.10 -26.37
C ASN A 117 6.23 -58.52 -26.44
N GLN A 118 4.89 -58.63 -26.54
CA GLN A 118 4.20 -59.90 -26.78
C GLN A 118 4.56 -60.47 -28.15
N LYS A 119 4.62 -59.64 -29.19
CA LYS A 119 5.05 -60.07 -30.53
C LYS A 119 6.51 -60.56 -30.51
N ILE A 120 7.39 -59.82 -29.87
CA ILE A 120 8.78 -60.19 -29.67
C ILE A 120 8.90 -61.58 -28.98
N SER A 121 8.10 -61.80 -27.92
CA SER A 121 8.11 -63.07 -27.19
C SER A 121 7.62 -64.25 -28.05
N SER A 122 6.66 -64.04 -28.93
CA SER A 122 6.17 -65.08 -29.88
C SER A 122 7.21 -65.46 -30.92
N ILE A 123 7.97 -64.48 -31.45
CA ILE A 123 9.07 -64.74 -32.38
C ILE A 123 10.24 -65.44 -31.68
N LYS A 124 10.51 -65.12 -30.44
CA LYS A 124 11.54 -65.78 -29.60
C LYS A 124 11.31 -67.27 -29.47
N SER A 125 10.06 -67.71 -29.26
CA SER A 125 9.73 -69.10 -29.11
C SER A 125 10.03 -69.97 -30.36
N GLN A 126 10.31 -69.30 -31.50
CA GLN A 126 10.64 -69.92 -32.79
C GLN A 126 12.15 -69.91 -33.11
N LEU A 127 12.99 -69.35 -32.21
CA LEU A 127 14.43 -69.23 -32.43
C LEU A 127 15.18 -70.34 -31.67
N ASP A 128 16.24 -70.91 -32.29
CA ASP A 128 17.05 -72.04 -31.81
C ASP A 128 18.06 -71.62 -30.71
N ILE A 129 17.59 -70.98 -29.65
CA ILE A 129 18.36 -70.58 -28.48
C ILE A 129 17.69 -71.16 -27.22
N SER A 130 18.52 -71.66 -26.26
CA SER A 130 17.96 -72.15 -25.03
C SER A 130 17.23 -71.05 -24.25
N PRO A 131 16.14 -71.38 -23.52
CA PRO A 131 15.39 -70.38 -22.75
C PRO A 131 16.25 -69.65 -21.69
N GLU A 132 17.30 -70.27 -21.19
CA GLU A 132 18.22 -69.71 -20.20
C GLU A 132 19.20 -68.69 -20.83
N GLU A 133 19.75 -69.00 -21.98
CA GLU A 133 20.64 -68.08 -22.74
C GLU A 133 19.86 -66.86 -23.22
N MET A 134 18.60 -67.03 -23.57
CA MET A 134 17.74 -65.93 -24.02
C MET A 134 17.39 -65.00 -22.84
N LYS A 135 17.11 -65.53 -21.67
CA LYS A 135 16.88 -64.76 -20.46
C LYS A 135 18.10 -63.92 -20.07
N LEU A 136 19.30 -64.53 -20.13
CA LEU A 136 20.55 -63.81 -19.88
C LEU A 136 20.80 -62.69 -20.91
N TYR A 137 20.47 -62.88 -22.18
CA TYR A 137 20.55 -61.86 -23.21
C TYR A 137 19.58 -60.70 -22.89
N GLU A 138 18.34 -61.03 -22.44
CA GLU A 138 17.36 -60.02 -22.06
C GLU A 138 17.82 -59.21 -20.85
N ASP A 139 18.39 -59.82 -19.84
CA ASP A 139 18.91 -59.16 -18.67
C ASP A 139 20.06 -58.22 -19.04
N ILE A 140 20.94 -58.60 -19.98
CA ILE A 140 21.99 -57.74 -20.53
C ILE A 140 21.40 -56.57 -21.31
N MET A 141 20.40 -56.79 -22.17
CA MET A 141 19.73 -55.74 -22.92
C MET A 141 19.01 -54.76 -22.00
N LYS A 142 18.35 -55.26 -20.99
CA LYS A 142 17.71 -54.43 -19.95
C LYS A 142 18.70 -53.55 -19.23
N LEU A 143 19.84 -54.11 -18.80
CA LEU A 143 20.92 -53.39 -18.13
C LEU A 143 21.49 -52.27 -19.03
N ILE A 144 21.68 -52.52 -20.32
CA ILE A 144 22.15 -51.55 -21.29
C ILE A 144 21.12 -50.40 -21.40
N THR A 145 19.83 -50.75 -21.54
CA THR A 145 18.73 -49.79 -21.71
C THR A 145 18.54 -48.93 -20.46
N ASP A 146 18.56 -49.56 -19.29
CA ASP A 146 18.39 -48.84 -18.01
C ASP A 146 19.56 -47.89 -17.78
N ASN A 147 20.80 -48.29 -18.05
CA ASN A 147 21.98 -47.44 -17.91
C ASN A 147 21.97 -46.29 -18.94
N ALA A 148 21.53 -46.53 -20.19
CA ALA A 148 21.39 -45.50 -21.18
C ALA A 148 20.33 -44.43 -20.80
N ASN A 149 19.22 -44.89 -20.22
CA ASN A 149 18.20 -43.96 -19.69
C ASN A 149 18.69 -43.15 -18.51
N LYS A 150 19.44 -43.79 -17.57
CA LYS A 150 20.10 -43.05 -16.46
C LYS A 150 21.06 -41.98 -16.98
N ILE A 151 21.87 -42.28 -17.99
CA ILE A 151 22.78 -41.33 -18.63
C ILE A 151 22.01 -40.13 -19.17
N LYS A 152 20.87 -40.34 -19.84
CA LYS A 152 20.03 -39.25 -20.34
C LYS A 152 19.51 -38.36 -19.21
N THR A 153 19.04 -38.98 -18.11
CA THR A 153 18.57 -38.24 -16.94
C THR A 153 19.68 -37.41 -16.31
N VAL A 154 20.86 -38.01 -16.14
CA VAL A 154 22.04 -37.32 -15.58
C VAL A 154 22.49 -36.16 -16.47
N ASN A 155 22.45 -36.34 -17.79
CA ASN A 155 22.75 -35.26 -18.75
C ASN A 155 21.76 -34.09 -18.63
N CYS A 156 20.48 -34.39 -18.43
CA CYS A 156 19.45 -33.37 -18.20
C CYS A 156 19.75 -32.58 -16.92
N TYR A 157 20.13 -33.25 -15.83
CA TYR A 157 20.54 -32.57 -14.60
C TYR A 157 21.76 -31.67 -14.79
N MET A 158 22.75 -32.13 -15.56
CA MET A 158 23.94 -31.31 -15.90
C MET A 158 23.57 -30.07 -16.73
N GLU A 159 22.62 -30.18 -17.65
CA GLU A 159 22.12 -29.03 -18.41
C GLU A 159 21.43 -28.01 -17.52
N GLU A 160 20.61 -28.46 -16.57
CA GLU A 160 19.95 -27.59 -15.61
C GLU A 160 20.95 -26.91 -14.67
N LEU A 161 21.92 -27.64 -14.14
CA LEU A 161 23.02 -27.10 -13.34
C LEU A 161 23.83 -26.05 -14.11
N ASN A 162 24.10 -26.29 -15.39
CA ASN A 162 24.78 -25.31 -16.23
C ASN A 162 23.95 -24.05 -16.48
N LYS A 163 22.61 -24.16 -16.57
CA LYS A 163 21.73 -22.99 -16.61
C LYS A 163 21.77 -22.18 -15.31
N LEU A 164 21.84 -22.90 -14.17
CA LEU A 164 21.99 -22.24 -12.86
C LEU A 164 23.28 -21.44 -12.73
N LYS A 165 24.40 -21.87 -13.35
CA LYS A 165 25.67 -21.11 -13.31
C LYS A 165 25.59 -19.69 -13.89
N VAL A 166 24.68 -19.46 -14.83
CA VAL A 166 24.46 -18.14 -15.45
C VAL A 166 23.28 -17.41 -14.86
N PHE A 167 22.61 -18.00 -13.86
CA PHE A 167 21.46 -17.38 -13.21
C PHE A 167 21.89 -16.24 -12.27
N PRO A 168 21.26 -15.07 -12.32
CA PRO A 168 21.59 -13.95 -11.46
C PRO A 168 21.00 -14.15 -10.04
N PHE A 169 21.67 -14.94 -9.20
CA PHE A 169 21.22 -15.22 -7.81
C PHE A 169 21.20 -13.99 -6.91
N ILE A 170 21.99 -12.96 -7.23
CA ILE A 170 22.10 -11.73 -6.43
C ILE A 170 21.88 -10.55 -7.37
N ASN A 171 20.72 -9.94 -7.26
CA ASN A 171 20.33 -8.78 -8.05
C ASN A 171 19.76 -7.70 -7.12
N SER A 172 20.66 -7.01 -6.37
CA SER A 172 20.26 -5.90 -5.50
C SER A 172 21.08 -4.65 -5.82
N SER A 173 20.42 -3.53 -6.11
CA SER A 173 21.05 -2.23 -6.14
C SER A 173 20.88 -1.58 -4.76
N PHE A 174 22.01 -1.26 -4.11
CA PHE A 174 22.02 -0.62 -2.78
C PHE A 174 22.08 0.92 -2.87
N ASP A 175 22.05 1.49 -4.07
CA ASP A 175 22.26 2.92 -4.28
C ASP A 175 21.22 3.81 -3.59
N THR A 176 19.98 3.34 -3.48
CA THR A 176 18.90 4.06 -2.79
C THR A 176 18.96 3.98 -1.26
N GLN A 177 19.59 2.94 -0.73
CA GLN A 177 19.68 2.72 0.72
C GLN A 177 20.89 3.44 1.36
N LEU A 178 21.84 3.89 0.54
CA LEU A 178 23.07 4.54 1.00
C LEU A 178 23.02 6.07 0.93
N VAL A 179 21.84 6.67 0.82
CA VAL A 179 21.67 8.11 0.54
C VAL A 179 22.30 9.01 1.62
N SER A 180 22.21 8.61 2.89
CA SER A 180 22.67 9.41 4.03
C SER A 180 24.16 9.28 4.37
N LEU A 181 24.91 8.43 3.65
CA LEU A 181 26.31 8.21 3.93
C LEU A 181 27.23 9.19 3.19
N SER A 182 28.41 9.45 3.74
CA SER A 182 29.44 10.23 3.04
C SER A 182 29.88 9.53 1.75
N SER A 183 30.31 10.31 0.75
CA SER A 183 30.75 9.78 -0.55
C SER A 183 31.85 8.72 -0.44
N TYR A 184 32.79 8.91 0.50
CA TYR A 184 33.86 7.93 0.79
C TYR A 184 33.29 6.60 1.31
N LEU A 185 32.40 6.66 2.31
CA LEU A 185 31.80 5.46 2.88
C LEU A 185 30.89 4.73 1.89
N LYS A 186 30.17 5.48 1.04
CA LYS A 186 29.35 4.89 -0.03
C LYS A 186 30.21 4.06 -0.98
N VAL A 187 31.30 4.62 -1.47
CA VAL A 187 32.21 3.93 -2.40
C VAL A 187 32.85 2.71 -1.73
N ALA A 188 33.35 2.88 -0.51
CA ALA A 188 33.99 1.79 0.22
C ALA A 188 33.02 0.62 0.52
N LEU A 189 31.80 0.92 0.96
CA LEU A 189 30.77 -0.10 1.20
C LEU A 189 30.31 -0.74 -0.10
N LYS A 190 30.13 0.02 -1.18
CA LYS A 190 29.72 -0.50 -2.48
C LYS A 190 30.74 -1.51 -3.02
N ILE A 191 32.03 -1.17 -2.96
CA ILE A 191 33.11 -2.09 -3.35
C ILE A 191 33.05 -3.35 -2.49
N LYS A 192 32.96 -3.21 -1.16
CA LYS A 192 32.97 -4.36 -0.25
C LYS A 192 31.76 -5.28 -0.46
N ILE A 193 30.58 -4.70 -0.72
CA ILE A 193 29.37 -5.47 -1.03
C ILE A 193 29.54 -6.20 -2.36
N GLN A 194 30.09 -5.54 -3.39
CA GLN A 194 30.36 -6.15 -4.69
C GLN A 194 31.38 -7.30 -4.59
N ASP A 195 32.44 -7.14 -3.79
CA ASP A 195 33.41 -8.20 -3.52
C ASP A 195 32.71 -9.41 -2.85
N CYS A 196 31.92 -9.19 -1.80
CA CYS A 196 31.18 -10.26 -1.13
C CYS A 196 30.15 -10.94 -2.06
N GLN A 197 29.50 -10.19 -2.94
CA GLN A 197 28.59 -10.75 -3.94
C GLN A 197 29.36 -11.61 -4.95
N HIS A 198 30.53 -11.13 -5.41
CA HIS A 198 31.40 -11.87 -6.31
C HIS A 198 31.88 -13.18 -5.68
N ASP A 199 32.40 -13.12 -4.45
CA ASP A 199 32.89 -14.30 -3.72
C ASP A 199 31.76 -15.32 -3.50
N CYS A 200 30.55 -14.85 -3.17
CA CYS A 200 29.38 -15.71 -3.01
C CYS A 200 29.01 -16.40 -4.33
N LEU A 201 29.00 -15.66 -5.46
CA LEU A 201 28.71 -16.22 -6.77
C LEU A 201 29.77 -17.23 -7.22
N GLU A 202 31.05 -16.96 -6.99
CA GLU A 202 32.12 -17.89 -7.30
C GLU A 202 32.05 -19.18 -6.43
N ASN A 203 31.68 -19.05 -5.17
CA ASN A 203 31.45 -20.22 -4.32
C ASN A 203 30.27 -21.06 -4.82
N ILE A 204 29.16 -20.44 -5.21
CA ILE A 204 28.00 -21.15 -5.78
C ILE A 204 28.40 -21.86 -7.07
N LYS A 205 29.13 -21.20 -7.99
CA LYS A 205 29.62 -21.80 -9.23
C LYS A 205 30.55 -22.97 -8.95
N SER A 206 31.45 -22.83 -7.98
CA SER A 206 32.39 -23.88 -7.58
C SER A 206 31.65 -25.13 -7.04
N GLU A 207 30.62 -24.94 -6.22
CA GLU A 207 29.80 -26.08 -5.76
C GLU A 207 29.01 -26.72 -6.91
N ILE A 208 28.44 -25.93 -7.81
CA ILE A 208 27.78 -26.46 -9.01
C ILE A 208 28.78 -27.26 -9.87
N ASP A 209 30.00 -26.78 -10.06
CA ASP A 209 31.03 -27.50 -10.81
C ASP A 209 31.44 -28.81 -10.16
N LYS A 210 31.45 -28.88 -8.84
CA LYS A 210 31.68 -30.10 -8.09
C LYS A 210 30.59 -31.15 -8.37
N TYR A 211 29.31 -30.74 -8.28
CA TYR A 211 28.20 -31.63 -8.62
C TYR A 211 28.23 -32.08 -10.08
N ILE A 212 28.51 -31.17 -11.01
CA ILE A 212 28.67 -31.54 -12.43
C ILE A 212 29.79 -32.56 -12.63
N LYS A 213 30.91 -32.42 -11.90
CA LYS A 213 32.02 -33.36 -11.96
C LYS A 213 31.65 -34.75 -11.40
N GLU A 214 30.89 -34.79 -10.30
CA GLU A 214 30.36 -36.06 -9.75
C GLU A 214 29.42 -36.75 -10.77
N LEU A 215 28.50 -36.00 -11.35
CA LEU A 215 27.58 -36.50 -12.40
C LEU A 215 28.32 -37.00 -13.64
N LEU A 216 29.39 -36.34 -14.05
CA LEU A 216 30.24 -36.81 -15.16
C LEU A 216 30.92 -38.13 -14.83
N GLN A 217 31.32 -38.32 -13.57
CA GLN A 217 31.90 -39.59 -13.09
C GLN A 217 30.88 -40.73 -13.13
N ASP A 218 29.61 -40.42 -12.76
CA ASP A 218 28.50 -41.37 -12.90
C ASP A 218 28.23 -41.75 -14.35
N VAL A 219 28.18 -40.77 -15.27
CA VAL A 219 28.05 -41.05 -16.71
C VAL A 219 29.18 -41.94 -17.22
N TYR A 220 30.43 -41.67 -16.79
CA TYR A 220 31.57 -42.50 -17.19
C TYR A 220 31.44 -43.93 -16.68
N SER A 221 31.02 -44.13 -15.42
CA SER A 221 30.82 -45.47 -14.82
C SER A 221 29.72 -46.25 -15.53
N LEU A 222 28.59 -45.56 -15.86
CA LEU A 222 27.46 -46.14 -16.58
C LEU A 222 27.85 -46.53 -18.02
N ASN A 223 28.60 -45.69 -18.72
CA ASN A 223 29.12 -46.02 -20.05
C ASN A 223 30.10 -47.21 -20.01
N SER A 224 30.98 -47.25 -19.04
CA SER A 224 31.89 -48.41 -18.86
C SER A 224 31.12 -49.69 -18.63
N SER A 225 30.01 -49.63 -17.86
CA SER A 225 29.14 -50.79 -17.61
C SER A 225 28.43 -51.25 -18.91
N ILE A 226 27.95 -50.29 -19.74
CA ILE A 226 27.35 -50.58 -21.05
C ILE A 226 28.37 -51.28 -21.95
N GLU A 227 29.59 -50.77 -22.07
CA GLU A 227 30.60 -51.37 -22.91
C GLU A 227 31.00 -52.77 -22.46
N LYS A 228 31.14 -53.01 -21.17
CA LYS A 228 31.37 -54.37 -20.61
C LYS A 228 30.22 -55.29 -20.95
N ALA A 229 28.98 -54.84 -20.86
CA ALA A 229 27.80 -55.63 -21.19
C ALA A 229 27.75 -55.97 -22.68
N LYS A 230 28.13 -55.08 -23.57
CA LYS A 230 28.21 -55.31 -25.03
C LYS A 230 29.33 -56.29 -25.44
N GLN A 231 30.39 -56.42 -24.65
CA GLN A 231 31.48 -57.36 -24.88
C GLN A 231 31.17 -58.78 -24.37
N ASN A 232 30.02 -58.99 -23.73
CA ASN A 232 29.61 -60.31 -23.29
C ASN A 232 29.36 -61.25 -24.49
N SER A 233 29.92 -62.45 -24.42
CA SER A 233 29.78 -63.45 -25.52
C SER A 233 28.33 -63.83 -25.82
N LEU A 234 27.46 -63.83 -24.80
CA LEU A 234 26.03 -64.10 -24.95
C LEU A 234 25.31 -62.92 -25.65
N PHE A 235 25.75 -61.68 -25.39
CA PHE A 235 25.21 -60.52 -26.10
C PHE A 235 25.57 -60.55 -27.59
N VAL A 236 26.82 -60.91 -27.93
CA VAL A 236 27.27 -61.08 -29.33
C VAL A 236 26.53 -62.20 -30.02
N LYS A 237 26.35 -63.37 -29.38
CA LYS A 237 25.55 -64.50 -29.92
C LYS A 237 24.09 -64.08 -30.12
N GLY A 238 23.48 -63.37 -29.16
CA GLY A 238 22.10 -62.89 -29.27
C GLY A 238 21.92 -61.88 -30.40
N GLN A 239 22.93 -61.01 -30.64
CA GLN A 239 22.97 -60.07 -31.74
C GLN A 239 23.08 -60.78 -33.10
N ASP A 240 23.85 -61.85 -33.23
CA ASP A 240 23.97 -62.63 -34.46
C ASP A 240 22.66 -63.33 -34.84
N VAL A 241 21.97 -63.90 -33.87
CA VAL A 241 20.65 -64.51 -34.07
C VAL A 241 19.60 -63.43 -34.41
N SER A 242 19.65 -62.28 -33.72
CA SER A 242 18.83 -61.11 -33.99
C SER A 242 19.11 -60.50 -35.36
N SER A 243 20.38 -60.59 -35.86
CA SER A 243 20.74 -60.04 -37.17
C SER A 243 20.16 -60.89 -38.33
N LYS A 244 19.94 -62.18 -38.12
CA LYS A 244 19.36 -63.10 -39.11
C LYS A 244 17.84 -62.97 -39.21
N ASN A 245 17.17 -62.43 -38.22
CA ASN A 245 15.73 -62.18 -38.28
C ASN A 245 15.42 -60.69 -38.34
N LYS A 246 15.20 -60.18 -39.56
CA LYS A 246 14.94 -58.75 -39.84
C LYS A 246 13.71 -58.22 -39.07
N GLU A 247 12.67 -59.03 -38.97
CA GLU A 247 11.42 -58.64 -38.29
C GLU A 247 11.62 -58.47 -36.78
N TYR A 248 12.41 -59.34 -36.15
CA TYR A 248 12.78 -59.24 -34.75
C TYR A 248 13.56 -57.96 -34.45
N LYS A 249 14.50 -57.63 -35.32
CA LYS A 249 15.31 -56.40 -35.18
C LYS A 249 14.47 -55.13 -35.32
N GLU A 250 13.54 -55.12 -36.27
CA GLU A 250 12.60 -54.02 -36.48
C GLU A 250 11.68 -53.79 -35.26
N LEU A 251 11.19 -54.88 -34.64
CA LEU A 251 10.35 -54.81 -33.43
C LEU A 251 11.12 -54.28 -32.23
N ILE A 252 12.35 -54.72 -32.01
CA ILE A 252 13.21 -54.19 -30.94
C ILE A 252 13.44 -52.70 -31.13
N GLN A 253 13.78 -52.25 -32.33
CA GLN A 253 13.96 -50.83 -32.60
C GLN A 253 12.69 -49.99 -32.36
N LYS A 254 11.52 -50.56 -32.64
CA LYS A 254 10.24 -49.92 -32.34
C LYS A 254 10.01 -49.80 -30.85
N VAL A 255 10.26 -50.89 -30.08
CA VAL A 255 10.15 -50.85 -28.61
C VAL A 255 11.09 -49.80 -28.01
N GLU A 256 12.34 -49.77 -28.45
CA GLU A 256 13.30 -48.75 -27.96
C GLU A 256 12.83 -47.33 -28.25
N LYS A 257 12.30 -47.08 -29.46
CA LYS A 257 11.75 -45.76 -29.80
C LYS A 257 10.56 -45.37 -28.92
N GLU A 258 9.62 -46.29 -28.71
CA GLU A 258 8.45 -46.03 -27.86
C GLU A 258 8.84 -45.89 -26.38
N GLN A 259 9.83 -46.63 -25.90
CA GLN A 259 10.39 -46.46 -24.54
C GLN A 259 11.02 -45.07 -24.34
N VAL A 260 11.75 -44.59 -25.35
CA VAL A 260 12.33 -43.21 -25.30
C VAL A 260 11.22 -42.15 -25.25
N LYS A 261 10.14 -42.34 -26.04
CA LYS A 261 8.99 -41.41 -25.97
C LYS A 261 8.33 -41.46 -24.60
N LEU A 262 8.08 -42.66 -24.06
CA LEU A 262 7.47 -42.84 -22.74
C LEU A 262 8.30 -42.17 -21.63
N GLN A 263 9.62 -42.35 -21.70
CA GLN A 263 10.52 -41.69 -20.73
C GLN A 263 10.46 -40.18 -20.86
N THR A 264 10.42 -39.66 -22.10
CA THR A 264 10.32 -38.20 -22.34
C THR A 264 9.01 -37.65 -21.78
N ILE A 265 7.89 -38.33 -22.02
CA ILE A 265 6.59 -37.93 -21.47
C ILE A 265 6.58 -37.97 -19.96
N THR A 266 7.17 -39.00 -19.37
CA THR A 266 7.26 -39.12 -17.90
C THR A 266 8.09 -38.00 -17.28
N ASN A 267 9.21 -37.65 -17.88
CA ASN A 267 10.03 -36.52 -17.41
C ASN A 267 9.30 -35.17 -17.54
N GLU A 268 8.58 -34.94 -18.64
CA GLU A 268 7.78 -33.72 -18.80
C GLU A 268 6.65 -33.62 -17.76
N LEU A 269 6.00 -34.77 -17.43
CA LEU A 269 4.97 -34.79 -16.38
C LEU A 269 5.54 -34.41 -15.00
N VAL A 270 6.75 -34.88 -14.67
CA VAL A 270 7.43 -34.50 -13.43
C VAL A 270 7.74 -33.00 -13.41
N ILE A 271 8.17 -32.44 -14.53
CA ILE A 271 8.41 -30.98 -14.63
C ILE A 271 7.11 -30.20 -14.41
N ILE A 272 6.00 -30.64 -15.04
CA ILE A 272 4.69 -30.02 -14.87
C ILE A 272 4.23 -30.08 -13.40
N ASP A 273 4.42 -31.20 -12.73
CA ASP A 273 4.06 -31.39 -11.32
C ASP A 273 4.87 -30.44 -10.41
N ASN A 274 6.17 -30.33 -10.67
CA ASN A 274 7.03 -29.38 -9.97
C ASN A 274 6.59 -27.91 -10.20
N LEU A 275 6.24 -27.56 -11.44
CA LEU A 275 5.74 -26.21 -11.75
C LEU A 275 4.38 -25.93 -11.09
N ASN A 276 3.50 -26.93 -10.98
CA ASN A 276 2.25 -26.80 -10.23
C ASN A 276 2.51 -26.57 -8.74
N THR A 277 3.48 -27.28 -8.15
CA THR A 277 3.87 -27.07 -6.76
C THR A 277 4.40 -25.64 -6.54
N VAL A 278 5.24 -25.13 -7.45
CA VAL A 278 5.72 -23.75 -7.42
C VAL A 278 4.56 -22.75 -7.56
N LEU A 279 3.61 -23.02 -8.46
CA LEU A 279 2.44 -22.17 -8.65
C LEU A 279 1.58 -22.07 -7.39
N GLU A 280 1.33 -23.19 -6.70
CA GLU A 280 0.58 -23.19 -5.44
C GLU A 280 1.33 -22.42 -4.33
N GLN A 281 2.65 -22.55 -4.26
CA GLN A 281 3.44 -21.76 -3.31
C GLN A 281 3.34 -20.26 -3.62
N LEU A 282 3.48 -19.85 -4.88
CA LEU A 282 3.35 -18.46 -5.31
C LEU A 282 1.95 -17.89 -5.00
N LYS A 283 0.89 -18.71 -5.13
CA LYS A 283 -0.46 -18.32 -4.75
C LYS A 283 -0.59 -18.07 -3.25
N CYS A 284 0.01 -18.93 -2.43
CA CYS A 284 0.04 -18.75 -0.98
C CYS A 284 0.78 -17.47 -0.59
N ASP A 285 1.98 -17.25 -1.13
CA ASP A 285 2.80 -16.07 -0.87
C ASP A 285 2.07 -14.78 -1.28
N LEU A 286 1.39 -14.81 -2.43
CA LEU A 286 0.62 -13.69 -2.95
C LEU A 286 -0.57 -13.33 -2.04
N LEU A 287 -1.31 -14.33 -1.56
CA LEU A 287 -2.43 -14.14 -0.64
C LEU A 287 -1.95 -13.64 0.74
N GLU A 288 -0.86 -14.17 1.26
CA GLU A 288 -0.26 -13.70 2.50
C GLU A 288 0.11 -12.21 2.40
N LYS A 289 0.77 -11.82 1.31
CA LYS A 289 1.11 -10.41 1.06
C LYS A 289 -0.14 -9.54 0.94
N HIS A 290 -1.18 -9.99 0.26
CA HIS A 290 -2.44 -9.25 0.15
C HIS A 290 -3.13 -9.08 1.51
N ILE A 291 -3.22 -10.14 2.31
CA ILE A 291 -3.84 -10.11 3.64
C ILE A 291 -3.02 -9.23 4.60
N SER A 292 -1.72 -9.11 4.39
CA SER A 292 -0.84 -8.29 5.23
C SER A 292 -1.24 -6.83 5.27
N TYR A 293 -1.93 -6.29 4.26
CA TYR A 293 -2.51 -4.93 4.30
C TYR A 293 -3.48 -4.76 5.48
N LYS A 294 -4.42 -5.70 5.62
CA LYS A 294 -5.40 -5.68 6.71
C LYS A 294 -4.72 -5.85 8.07
N ASN A 295 -3.83 -6.84 8.17
CA ASN A 295 -3.14 -7.15 9.42
C ASN A 295 -2.28 -5.97 9.87
N LYS A 296 -1.49 -5.40 8.97
CA LYS A 296 -0.66 -4.23 9.28
C LYS A 296 -1.50 -3.01 9.61
N GLY A 297 -2.62 -2.82 8.91
CA GLY A 297 -3.58 -1.77 9.22
C GLY A 297 -4.14 -1.89 10.64
N ILE A 298 -4.49 -3.09 11.10
CA ILE A 298 -4.96 -3.35 12.47
C ILE A 298 -3.86 -3.02 13.50
N GLU A 299 -2.62 -3.47 13.28
CA GLU A 299 -1.49 -3.16 14.17
C GLU A 299 -1.28 -1.64 14.31
N VAL A 300 -1.30 -0.93 13.19
CA VAL A 300 -1.07 0.52 13.16
C VAL A 300 -2.21 1.27 13.86
N VAL A 301 -3.46 0.86 13.64
CA VAL A 301 -4.63 1.43 14.31
C VAL A 301 -4.54 1.28 15.84
N ASP A 302 -4.01 0.20 16.34
CA ASP A 302 -3.85 0.02 17.79
C ASP A 302 -2.82 0.96 18.43
N ILE A 303 -1.84 1.40 17.66
CA ILE A 303 -0.80 2.32 18.13
C ILE A 303 -1.20 3.80 17.94
N LEU A 304 -1.92 4.11 16.84
CA LEU A 304 -2.35 5.47 16.51
C LEU A 304 -3.53 5.95 17.40
N LYS A 305 -3.33 5.97 18.69
CA LYS A 305 -4.32 6.46 19.68
C LYS A 305 -3.69 7.59 20.48
N ILE A 306 -4.38 8.72 20.58
CA ILE A 306 -3.93 9.87 21.35
C ILE A 306 -5.02 10.27 22.32
N LYS A 307 -4.60 10.59 23.57
CA LYS A 307 -5.48 11.17 24.57
C LYS A 307 -4.79 12.35 25.23
N HIS A 308 -5.40 13.52 25.11
CA HIS A 308 -4.87 14.75 25.69
C HIS A 308 -5.98 15.77 26.00
N GLU A 309 -5.99 16.35 27.20
CA GLU A 309 -6.89 17.46 27.60
C GLU A 309 -8.39 17.23 27.28
N GLY A 310 -8.88 16.00 27.51
CA GLY A 310 -10.27 15.62 27.23
C GLY A 310 -10.55 15.26 25.75
N ILE A 311 -9.59 15.46 24.85
CA ILE A 311 -9.66 14.99 23.46
C ILE A 311 -9.04 13.58 23.40
N GLU A 312 -9.76 12.67 22.76
CA GLU A 312 -9.29 11.33 22.45
C GLU A 312 -9.42 11.10 20.95
N ILE A 313 -8.32 10.79 20.29
CA ILE A 313 -8.28 10.39 18.87
C ILE A 313 -8.14 8.87 18.85
N LYS A 314 -9.12 8.19 18.26
CA LYS A 314 -9.10 6.76 17.99
C LYS A 314 -9.00 6.54 16.50
N SER A 315 -8.08 5.71 16.09
CA SER A 315 -8.00 5.27 14.71
C SER A 315 -8.79 3.97 14.52
N ASN A 316 -9.40 3.83 13.36
CA ASN A 316 -10.16 2.65 12.96
C ASN A 316 -9.76 2.25 11.56
N LEU A 317 -9.68 0.94 11.33
CA LEU A 317 -9.51 0.39 10.00
C LEU A 317 -10.88 0.21 9.35
N ILE A 318 -11.14 0.96 8.31
CA ILE A 318 -12.42 0.97 7.60
C ILE A 318 -12.25 0.30 6.24
N TYR A 319 -13.11 -0.66 5.95
CA TYR A 319 -13.19 -1.27 4.64
C TYR A 319 -13.93 -0.36 3.65
N ASP A 320 -13.29 -0.05 2.53
CA ASP A 320 -13.86 0.76 1.45
C ASP A 320 -14.65 -0.13 0.46
N ASN A 321 -15.85 -0.48 0.89
CA ASN A 321 -16.72 -1.35 0.11
C ASN A 321 -17.14 -0.73 -1.24
N LYS A 322 -17.32 0.60 -1.28
CA LYS A 322 -17.71 1.30 -2.53
C LYS A 322 -16.60 1.24 -3.56
N ARG A 323 -15.35 1.42 -3.14
CA ARG A 323 -14.19 1.38 -4.04
C ARG A 323 -14.02 -0.02 -4.63
N LEU A 324 -14.12 -1.07 -3.81
CA LEU A 324 -14.05 -2.45 -4.30
C LEU A 324 -15.24 -2.80 -5.21
N GLN A 325 -16.46 -2.39 -4.84
CA GLN A 325 -17.64 -2.58 -5.68
C GLN A 325 -17.45 -1.93 -7.05
N LEU A 326 -17.07 -0.65 -7.10
CA LEU A 326 -16.85 0.08 -8.34
C LEU A 326 -15.74 -0.55 -9.19
N PHE A 327 -14.67 -1.02 -8.55
CA PHE A 327 -13.60 -1.74 -9.24
C PHE A 327 -14.14 -2.98 -9.95
N LEU A 328 -14.84 -3.87 -9.22
CA LEU A 328 -15.39 -5.10 -9.78
C LEU A 328 -16.42 -4.82 -10.88
N GLU A 329 -17.32 -3.85 -10.66
CA GLU A 329 -18.34 -3.47 -11.64
C GLU A 329 -17.74 -2.85 -12.90
N ASN A 330 -16.61 -2.16 -12.82
CA ASN A 330 -15.94 -1.57 -13.97
C ASN A 330 -15.11 -2.57 -14.77
N ARG A 331 -14.58 -3.60 -14.13
CA ARG A 331 -13.69 -4.59 -14.76
C ARG A 331 -14.40 -5.83 -15.24
N LEU A 332 -15.44 -6.29 -14.53
CA LEU A 332 -16.11 -7.55 -14.80
C LEU A 332 -17.41 -7.36 -15.58
N ASN A 333 -17.79 -8.39 -16.34
CA ASN A 333 -19.05 -8.39 -17.08
C ASN A 333 -20.21 -8.75 -16.15
N LEU A 334 -21.19 -7.85 -16.05
CA LEU A 334 -22.36 -7.98 -15.15
C LEU A 334 -23.58 -8.67 -15.80
N ARG A 335 -23.47 -9.15 -17.04
CA ARG A 335 -24.61 -9.74 -17.73
C ARG A 335 -24.96 -11.11 -17.14
N GLY A 336 -26.14 -11.21 -16.54
CA GLY A 336 -26.69 -12.42 -15.93
C GLY A 336 -26.72 -12.36 -14.39
N TRP A 337 -27.74 -13.02 -13.82
CA TRP A 337 -28.00 -13.06 -12.37
C TRP A 337 -26.84 -13.67 -11.56
N GLU A 338 -26.27 -14.75 -12.05
CA GLU A 338 -25.19 -15.46 -11.36
C GLU A 338 -23.94 -14.57 -11.21
N ARG A 339 -23.60 -13.81 -12.26
CA ARG A 339 -22.46 -12.90 -12.23
C ARG A 339 -22.66 -11.71 -11.31
N GLN A 340 -23.88 -11.14 -11.30
CA GLN A 340 -24.23 -10.07 -10.35
C GLN A 340 -24.16 -10.58 -8.92
N SER A 341 -24.68 -11.76 -8.64
CA SER A 341 -24.62 -12.39 -7.33
C SER A 341 -23.19 -12.68 -6.89
N TYR A 342 -22.33 -13.15 -7.80
CA TYR A 342 -20.91 -13.39 -7.55
C TYR A 342 -20.20 -12.10 -7.12
N ILE A 343 -20.32 -11.04 -7.91
CA ILE A 343 -19.70 -9.74 -7.61
C ILE A 343 -20.23 -9.17 -6.30
N GLN A 344 -21.54 -9.25 -6.07
CA GLN A 344 -22.16 -8.78 -4.84
C GLN A 344 -21.62 -9.55 -3.62
N ASN A 345 -21.52 -10.86 -3.72
CA ASN A 345 -20.95 -11.69 -2.66
C ASN A 345 -19.49 -11.30 -2.36
N MET A 346 -18.69 -11.02 -3.39
CA MET A 346 -17.29 -10.64 -3.21
C MET A 346 -17.15 -9.36 -2.38
N TRP A 347 -17.73 -8.23 -2.82
CA TRP A 347 -17.50 -6.96 -2.13
C TRP A 347 -18.22 -6.87 -0.78
N GLN A 348 -19.37 -7.55 -0.59
CA GLN A 348 -20.08 -7.56 0.69
C GLN A 348 -19.39 -8.39 1.79
N ASN A 349 -18.74 -9.46 1.41
CA ASN A 349 -18.10 -10.38 2.37
C ASN A 349 -16.58 -10.24 2.47
N TYR A 350 -15.97 -9.43 1.62
CA TYR A 350 -14.52 -9.24 1.58
C TYR A 350 -13.92 -8.88 2.94
N SER A 351 -14.49 -7.92 3.66
CA SER A 351 -13.98 -7.51 4.98
C SER A 351 -14.13 -8.57 6.06
N LYS A 352 -15.12 -9.45 5.93
CA LYS A 352 -15.35 -10.55 6.89
C LYS A 352 -14.34 -11.65 6.71
N ASP A 353 -14.10 -12.04 5.46
CA ASP A 353 -13.17 -13.11 5.10
C ASP A 353 -12.33 -12.73 3.88
N THR A 354 -11.39 -11.81 4.11
CA THR A 354 -10.49 -11.28 3.07
C THR A 354 -9.70 -12.41 2.39
N SER A 355 -9.24 -13.39 3.18
CA SER A 355 -8.43 -14.51 2.69
C SER A 355 -9.19 -15.38 1.70
N ASN A 356 -10.35 -15.85 2.10
CA ASN A 356 -11.14 -16.76 1.27
C ASN A 356 -11.67 -16.08 0.01
N ILE A 357 -12.17 -14.84 0.12
CA ILE A 357 -12.66 -14.08 -1.04
C ILE A 357 -11.52 -13.83 -2.05
N SER A 358 -10.34 -13.47 -1.57
CA SER A 358 -9.18 -13.23 -2.44
C SER A 358 -8.69 -14.53 -3.08
N MET A 359 -8.73 -15.64 -2.36
CA MET A 359 -8.37 -16.96 -2.89
C MET A 359 -9.36 -17.43 -3.98
N ILE A 360 -10.67 -17.24 -3.75
CA ILE A 360 -11.70 -17.55 -4.76
C ILE A 360 -11.43 -16.74 -6.02
N PHE A 361 -11.24 -15.42 -5.91
CA PHE A 361 -11.00 -14.57 -7.06
C PHE A 361 -9.72 -14.95 -7.82
N LEU A 362 -8.62 -15.19 -7.10
CA LEU A 362 -7.36 -15.65 -7.67
C LEU A 362 -7.52 -16.95 -8.46
N ASN A 363 -8.21 -17.94 -7.90
CA ASN A 363 -8.43 -19.21 -8.55
C ASN A 363 -9.35 -19.09 -9.79
N ASP A 364 -10.40 -18.27 -9.69
CA ASP A 364 -11.32 -18.04 -10.82
C ASP A 364 -10.62 -17.33 -11.99
N VAL A 365 -9.75 -16.35 -11.70
CA VAL A 365 -8.91 -15.70 -12.72
C VAL A 365 -7.94 -16.70 -13.36
N LEU A 366 -7.27 -17.51 -12.54
CA LEU A 366 -6.30 -18.49 -13.08
C LEU A 366 -6.96 -19.66 -13.83
N SER A 367 -8.24 -19.95 -13.56
CA SER A 367 -9.01 -20.99 -14.24
C SER A 367 -9.81 -20.49 -15.42
N ASP A 368 -9.64 -19.23 -15.81
CA ASP A 368 -10.36 -18.56 -16.90
C ASP A 368 -11.90 -18.57 -16.72
N ASN A 369 -12.36 -18.58 -15.46
CA ASN A 369 -13.78 -18.63 -15.09
C ASN A 369 -14.44 -17.24 -15.03
N ILE A 370 -13.68 -16.16 -15.26
CA ILE A 370 -14.15 -14.79 -15.16
C ILE A 370 -14.35 -14.20 -16.55
N ASP A 371 -15.52 -13.57 -16.75
CA ASP A 371 -15.78 -12.76 -17.93
C ASP A 371 -15.45 -11.28 -17.65
N TYR A 372 -14.60 -10.73 -18.46
CA TYR A 372 -14.17 -9.33 -18.36
C TYR A 372 -14.94 -8.44 -19.32
N LYS A 373 -15.03 -7.15 -18.99
CA LYS A 373 -15.43 -6.13 -19.97
C LYS A 373 -14.33 -5.96 -21.01
N ALA A 374 -14.71 -5.59 -22.23
CA ALA A 374 -13.79 -5.38 -23.34
C ALA A 374 -12.58 -4.53 -22.92
N SER A 375 -11.37 -4.93 -23.35
CA SER A 375 -10.05 -4.34 -23.01
C SER A 375 -9.40 -4.76 -21.69
N ASN A 376 -10.07 -5.44 -20.79
CA ASN A 376 -9.44 -5.92 -19.56
C ASN A 376 -8.77 -7.30 -19.81
N ARG A 377 -7.61 -7.49 -19.20
CA ARG A 377 -6.87 -8.75 -19.22
C ARG A 377 -6.80 -9.32 -17.80
N ASP A 378 -6.78 -10.63 -17.68
CA ASP A 378 -6.71 -11.37 -16.42
C ASP A 378 -5.64 -10.86 -15.50
N GLU A 379 -4.41 -10.75 -16.01
CA GLU A 379 -3.25 -10.29 -15.26
C GLU A 379 -3.43 -8.88 -14.69
N ASN A 380 -3.95 -7.95 -15.49
CA ASN A 380 -4.14 -6.57 -15.07
C ASN A 380 -5.22 -6.46 -13.98
N VAL A 381 -6.33 -7.18 -14.15
CA VAL A 381 -7.45 -7.15 -13.18
C VAL A 381 -7.03 -7.80 -11.87
N LEU A 382 -6.32 -8.92 -11.94
CA LEU A 382 -5.79 -9.57 -10.74
C LEU A 382 -4.74 -8.70 -10.04
N SER A 383 -3.86 -8.06 -10.83
CA SER A 383 -2.85 -7.14 -10.31
C SER A 383 -3.48 -5.95 -9.60
N GLU A 384 -4.47 -5.31 -10.19
CA GLU A 384 -5.20 -4.21 -9.54
C GLU A 384 -5.93 -4.69 -8.28
N PHE A 385 -6.60 -5.84 -8.31
CA PHE A 385 -7.35 -6.36 -7.17
C PHE A 385 -6.46 -6.68 -5.97
N LEU A 386 -5.37 -7.43 -6.18
CA LEU A 386 -4.53 -7.91 -5.09
C LEU A 386 -3.49 -6.88 -4.63
N SER A 387 -3.04 -5.96 -5.51
CA SER A 387 -2.06 -4.95 -5.14
C SER A 387 -2.66 -3.72 -4.47
N GLU A 388 -3.99 -3.54 -4.53
CA GLU A 388 -4.65 -2.43 -3.86
C GLU A 388 -5.01 -2.77 -2.41
N ASN A 389 -4.78 -1.80 -1.52
CA ASN A 389 -5.25 -1.87 -0.16
C ASN A 389 -6.71 -1.37 -0.10
N TRP A 390 -7.65 -2.28 0.15
CA TRP A 390 -9.08 -1.98 0.26
C TRP A 390 -9.51 -1.49 1.65
N PHE A 391 -8.55 -1.25 2.53
CA PHE A 391 -8.78 -0.72 3.87
C PHE A 391 -8.13 0.64 4.03
N ASN A 392 -8.86 1.58 4.58
CA ASN A 392 -8.40 2.92 4.91
C ASN A 392 -8.35 3.08 6.42
N ILE A 393 -7.36 3.82 6.91
CA ILE A 393 -7.34 4.25 8.32
C ILE A 393 -8.12 5.55 8.41
N SER A 394 -9.15 5.56 9.26
CA SER A 394 -9.96 6.73 9.58
C SER A 394 -9.85 7.03 11.06
N PHE A 395 -10.04 8.28 11.43
CA PHE A 395 -9.92 8.72 12.80
C PHE A 395 -11.28 9.12 13.38
N ASP A 396 -11.59 8.62 14.57
CA ASP A 396 -12.72 9.07 15.37
C ASP A 396 -12.21 10.00 16.46
N LEU A 397 -12.83 11.17 16.51
CA LEU A 397 -12.55 12.18 17.49
C LEU A 397 -13.61 12.11 18.60
N ILE A 398 -13.15 12.03 19.84
CA ILE A 398 -14.00 11.99 21.02
C ILE A 398 -13.57 13.16 21.93
N TYR A 399 -14.53 13.91 22.43
CA TYR A 399 -14.27 14.98 23.38
C TYR A 399 -15.19 14.84 24.60
N GLU A 400 -14.58 14.76 25.78
CA GLU A 400 -15.28 14.58 27.06
C GLU A 400 -16.26 13.39 27.08
N GLY A 401 -15.95 12.32 26.33
CA GLY A 401 -16.75 11.11 26.21
C GLY A 401 -17.79 11.13 25.10
N ASP A 402 -18.06 12.29 24.49
CA ASP A 402 -18.97 12.40 23.36
C ASP A 402 -18.25 12.13 22.02
N SER A 403 -18.88 11.38 21.14
CA SER A 403 -18.38 11.20 19.78
C SER A 403 -18.56 12.47 18.96
N PHE A 404 -17.52 12.89 18.22
CA PHE A 404 -17.51 14.09 17.40
C PHE A 404 -18.73 14.17 16.44
N VAL A 405 -19.11 13.07 15.82
CA VAL A 405 -20.23 13.00 14.87
C VAL A 405 -21.57 13.30 15.56
N SER A 406 -21.70 12.99 16.84
CA SER A 406 -22.93 13.22 17.62
C SER A 406 -23.03 14.61 18.24
N MET A 407 -21.97 15.41 18.16
CA MET A 407 -21.94 16.76 18.74
C MET A 407 -22.71 17.76 17.89
N SER A 408 -23.19 18.85 18.53
CA SER A 408 -23.69 20.02 17.78
C SER A 408 -22.58 20.63 16.92
N GLN A 409 -22.95 21.29 15.84
CA GLN A 409 -22.00 21.93 14.91
C GLN A 409 -21.05 22.89 15.64
N GLY A 410 -21.57 23.64 16.61
CA GLY A 410 -20.74 24.52 17.45
C GLY A 410 -19.73 23.76 18.31
N LYS A 411 -20.16 22.69 18.97
CA LYS A 411 -19.22 21.86 19.76
C LYS A 411 -18.17 21.21 18.87
N GLN A 412 -18.52 20.79 17.66
CA GLN A 412 -17.58 20.27 16.66
C GLN A 412 -16.55 21.32 16.26
N ALA A 413 -16.98 22.55 15.94
CA ALA A 413 -16.07 23.63 15.58
C ALA A 413 -15.12 23.98 16.74
N PHE A 414 -15.61 24.01 17.98
CA PHE A 414 -14.77 24.21 19.16
C PHE A 414 -13.74 23.09 19.34
N VAL A 415 -14.13 21.84 19.15
CA VAL A 415 -13.21 20.70 19.25
C VAL A 415 -12.11 20.77 18.18
N ILE A 416 -12.45 21.17 16.95
CA ILE A 416 -11.44 21.41 15.89
C ILE A 416 -10.48 22.53 16.30
N LEU A 417 -11.01 23.66 16.80
CA LEU A 417 -10.15 24.75 17.29
C LEU A 417 -9.23 24.27 18.40
N LYS A 418 -9.77 23.56 19.38
CA LYS A 418 -8.99 23.01 20.49
C LYS A 418 -7.94 22.02 19.99
N LEU A 419 -8.29 21.17 19.02
CA LEU A 419 -7.37 20.25 18.39
C LEU A 419 -6.18 20.97 17.73
N LEU A 420 -6.47 22.02 16.95
CA LEU A 420 -5.45 22.85 16.29
C LEU A 420 -4.49 23.52 17.30
N LEU A 421 -5.02 23.99 18.41
CA LEU A 421 -4.26 24.74 19.41
C LEU A 421 -3.49 23.85 20.40
N GLU A 422 -4.04 22.70 20.79
CA GLU A 422 -3.40 21.77 21.75
C GLU A 422 -2.29 20.95 21.15
N PHE A 423 -2.42 20.60 19.90
CA PHE A 423 -1.47 19.69 19.24
C PHE A 423 -0.47 20.39 18.32
N SER A 424 -0.53 21.73 18.23
CA SER A 424 0.48 22.50 17.51
C SER A 424 1.68 22.74 18.45
N ASP A 425 2.83 22.19 18.13
CA ASP A 425 4.09 22.50 18.83
C ASP A 425 4.65 23.89 18.43
N LYS A 426 3.93 24.63 17.59
CA LYS A 426 4.34 25.96 17.15
C LYS A 426 4.07 27.00 18.23
N THR A 427 5.04 27.84 18.46
CA THR A 427 4.95 29.01 19.33
C THR A 427 4.67 30.32 18.59
N CYS A 428 4.49 30.24 17.26
CA CYS A 428 4.18 31.40 16.44
C CYS A 428 2.82 32.02 16.82
N PRO A 429 2.60 33.31 16.55
CA PRO A 429 1.30 33.94 16.74
C PRO A 429 0.18 33.23 16.02
N ILE A 430 -1.00 33.21 16.60
CA ILE A 430 -2.24 32.72 15.98
C ILE A 430 -3.15 33.88 15.67
N LEU A 431 -3.67 33.91 14.44
CA LEU A 431 -4.72 34.80 14.02
C LEU A 431 -6.00 33.99 13.74
N ILE A 432 -7.08 34.31 14.44
CA ILE A 432 -8.37 33.61 14.31
C ILE A 432 -9.44 34.63 13.95
N ASP A 433 -10.13 34.38 12.84
CA ASP A 433 -11.22 35.22 12.39
C ASP A 433 -12.56 34.62 12.82
N GLN A 434 -13.27 35.34 13.66
CA GLN A 434 -14.63 35.04 14.18
C GLN A 434 -14.81 33.58 14.65
N PRO A 435 -14.07 33.14 15.68
CA PRO A 435 -14.17 31.76 16.16
C PRO A 435 -15.55 31.43 16.75
N GLU A 436 -16.34 32.46 17.07
CA GLU A 436 -17.68 32.35 17.65
C GLU A 436 -18.80 32.08 16.66
N ASP A 437 -18.63 32.29 15.37
CA ASP A 437 -19.73 32.25 14.39
C ASP A 437 -20.50 30.93 14.36
N SER A 438 -19.83 29.85 14.68
CA SER A 438 -20.44 28.50 14.72
C SER A 438 -20.83 28.05 16.12
N LEU A 439 -20.63 28.88 17.16
CA LEU A 439 -20.84 28.54 18.56
C LEU A 439 -22.10 29.20 19.11
N ASP A 440 -22.83 28.50 19.98
CA ASP A 440 -23.86 29.12 20.79
C ASP A 440 -23.22 29.94 21.94
N ASN A 441 -23.94 30.93 22.47
CA ASN A 441 -23.44 31.82 23.52
C ASN A 441 -22.97 31.06 24.79
N ARG A 442 -23.55 29.90 25.08
CA ARG A 442 -23.16 29.11 26.25
C ARG A 442 -21.84 28.39 26.01
N ALA A 443 -21.64 27.82 24.81
CA ALA A 443 -20.38 27.21 24.41
C ALA A 443 -19.25 28.24 24.31
N ILE A 444 -19.54 29.47 23.79
CA ILE A 444 -18.58 30.56 23.76
C ILE A 444 -18.08 30.87 25.15
N TYR A 445 -18.96 31.10 26.09
CA TYR A 445 -18.53 31.52 27.46
C TYR A 445 -17.89 30.40 28.27
N LYS A 446 -18.46 29.18 28.23
CA LYS A 446 -17.97 28.06 29.04
C LYS A 446 -16.70 27.43 28.51
N ASP A 447 -16.62 27.26 27.21
CA ASP A 447 -15.61 26.43 26.58
C ASP A 447 -14.53 27.30 25.90
N LEU A 448 -14.93 28.14 24.93
CA LEU A 448 -13.99 28.96 24.16
C LEU A 448 -13.24 29.96 25.04
N VAL A 449 -13.96 30.77 25.81
CA VAL A 449 -13.35 31.85 26.65
C VAL A 449 -12.39 31.28 27.69
N LYS A 450 -12.76 30.21 28.38
CA LYS A 450 -11.87 29.57 29.37
C LYS A 450 -10.62 29.01 28.69
N TYR A 451 -10.80 28.45 27.52
CA TYR A 451 -9.71 27.88 26.75
C TYR A 451 -8.74 28.96 26.28
N LEU A 452 -9.23 30.05 25.71
CA LEU A 452 -8.43 31.18 25.25
C LEU A 452 -7.64 31.79 26.40
N ARG A 453 -8.23 31.96 27.58
CA ARG A 453 -7.53 32.43 28.81
C ARG A 453 -6.35 31.56 29.20
N LYS A 454 -6.47 30.25 29.03
CA LYS A 454 -5.37 29.32 29.30
C LYS A 454 -4.29 29.44 28.23
N LYS A 455 -4.65 29.49 26.98
CA LYS A 455 -3.72 29.45 25.84
C LYS A 455 -2.99 30.76 25.57
N LYS A 456 -3.55 31.91 25.91
CA LYS A 456 -2.87 33.21 25.74
C LYS A 456 -1.56 33.33 26.58
N ILE A 457 -1.41 32.50 27.63
CA ILE A 457 -0.18 32.45 28.43
C ILE A 457 0.95 31.71 27.68
N GLU A 458 0.59 30.78 26.81
CA GLU A 458 1.53 29.92 26.07
C GLU A 458 2.01 30.57 24.77
N ARG A 459 1.11 31.33 24.08
CA ARG A 459 1.41 31.97 22.81
C ARG A 459 0.51 33.18 22.53
N GLN A 460 0.96 34.08 21.66
CA GLN A 460 0.16 35.22 21.24
C GLN A 460 -1.04 34.78 20.42
N ILE A 461 -2.23 35.23 20.81
CA ILE A 461 -3.49 34.96 20.14
C ILE A 461 -4.11 36.30 19.70
N ILE A 462 -4.36 36.45 18.40
CA ILE A 462 -5.01 37.62 17.81
C ILE A 462 -6.37 37.15 17.29
N ILE A 463 -7.45 37.76 17.78
CA ILE A 463 -8.82 37.37 17.41
C ILE A 463 -9.53 38.56 16.78
N VAL A 464 -10.12 38.35 15.64
CA VAL A 464 -11.11 39.25 15.07
C VAL A 464 -12.48 38.74 15.51
N THR A 465 -13.26 39.58 16.20
CA THR A 465 -14.54 39.18 16.78
C THR A 465 -15.50 40.36 16.91
N HIS A 466 -16.78 40.08 16.84
CA HIS A 466 -17.86 41.00 17.19
C HIS A 466 -18.64 40.56 18.44
N ASN A 467 -18.13 39.56 19.16
CA ASN A 467 -18.82 38.97 20.32
C ASN A 467 -18.27 39.51 21.64
N PRO A 468 -19.09 40.18 22.49
CA PRO A 468 -18.66 40.73 23.77
C PRO A 468 -18.10 39.65 24.72
N ASN A 469 -18.64 38.44 24.67
CA ASN A 469 -18.16 37.35 25.55
C ASN A 469 -16.70 36.97 25.26
N VAL A 470 -16.27 37.10 23.99
CA VAL A 470 -14.87 36.82 23.62
C VAL A 470 -13.99 37.94 24.07
N VAL A 471 -14.32 39.21 23.77
CA VAL A 471 -13.49 40.38 24.12
C VAL A 471 -13.32 40.53 25.62
N VAL A 472 -14.44 40.60 26.35
CA VAL A 472 -14.44 40.85 27.81
C VAL A 472 -14.12 39.55 28.56
N GLY A 473 -14.72 38.46 28.15
CA GLY A 473 -14.58 37.16 28.81
C GLY A 473 -13.20 36.56 28.72
N ALA A 474 -12.47 36.70 27.59
CA ALA A 474 -11.11 36.19 27.44
C ALA A 474 -10.04 37.04 28.12
N ASP A 475 -10.41 38.18 28.72
CA ASP A 475 -9.49 39.09 29.41
C ASP A 475 -8.34 39.53 28.47
N SER A 476 -8.73 40.25 27.42
CA SER A 476 -7.83 40.66 26.34
C SER A 476 -6.87 41.77 26.85
N GLU A 477 -5.56 41.59 26.68
CA GLU A 477 -4.55 42.59 27.08
C GLU A 477 -4.56 43.82 26.16
N LEU A 478 -4.86 43.62 24.89
CA LEU A 478 -4.92 44.68 23.89
C LEU A 478 -6.18 44.51 23.03
N ILE A 479 -6.92 45.58 22.91
CA ILE A 479 -8.08 45.68 22.00
C ILE A 479 -7.73 46.64 20.89
N ILE A 480 -7.99 46.24 19.66
CA ILE A 480 -7.80 47.05 18.46
C ILE A 480 -9.18 47.25 17.81
N ILE A 481 -9.67 48.46 17.86
CA ILE A 481 -10.93 48.83 17.20
C ILE A 481 -10.62 49.25 15.79
N ALA A 482 -11.28 48.58 14.82
CA ALA A 482 -11.18 48.88 13.40
C ALA A 482 -12.41 49.70 12.94
N ASN A 483 -12.20 50.77 12.19
CA ASN A 483 -13.26 51.50 11.56
C ASN A 483 -13.03 51.66 10.06
N GLN A 484 -14.07 51.39 9.28
CA GLN A 484 -14.09 51.70 7.85
C GLN A 484 -14.72 53.08 7.65
N HIS A 485 -14.03 53.92 6.88
CA HIS A 485 -14.52 55.28 6.58
C HIS A 485 -15.90 55.21 5.93
N GLY A 486 -16.82 55.97 6.47
CA GLY A 486 -18.19 56.12 5.95
C GLY A 486 -18.76 57.51 6.30
N LYS A 487 -19.94 57.83 5.77
CA LYS A 487 -20.60 59.10 6.01
C LYS A 487 -20.91 59.32 7.50
N ASP A 488 -21.32 58.26 8.18
CA ASP A 488 -21.67 58.29 9.59
C ASP A 488 -20.55 57.85 10.52
N SER A 489 -19.43 57.35 9.93
CA SER A 489 -18.25 56.87 10.64
C SER A 489 -16.96 57.38 9.99
N PRO A 490 -16.71 58.72 10.06
CA PRO A 490 -15.56 59.32 9.40
C PRO A 490 -14.24 58.95 10.08
N ASN A 491 -13.25 58.61 9.26
CA ASN A 491 -11.86 58.43 9.64
C ASN A 491 -11.05 59.70 9.44
N GLN A 492 -9.91 59.81 10.11
CA GLN A 492 -8.98 60.91 9.93
C GLN A 492 -8.48 60.94 8.48
N ASN A 493 -8.48 62.14 7.87
CA ASN A 493 -8.04 62.35 6.50
C ASN A 493 -8.75 61.47 5.42
N HIS A 494 -9.97 60.98 5.72
CA HIS A 494 -10.74 60.08 4.86
C HIS A 494 -10.05 58.77 4.52
N ILE A 495 -9.10 58.31 5.35
CA ILE A 495 -8.42 57.02 5.21
C ILE A 495 -9.47 55.89 5.26
N LYS A 496 -9.41 54.95 4.32
CA LYS A 496 -10.40 53.88 4.16
C LYS A 496 -10.58 53.06 5.42
N PHE A 497 -9.47 52.68 6.09
CA PHE A 497 -9.47 51.95 7.34
C PHE A 497 -8.59 52.67 8.38
N GLN A 498 -9.10 52.80 9.59
CA GLN A 498 -8.37 53.35 10.72
C GLN A 498 -8.51 52.44 11.93
N TYR A 499 -7.48 52.42 12.75
CA TYR A 499 -7.41 51.56 13.93
C TYR A 499 -7.07 52.38 15.14
N LYS A 500 -7.67 52.00 16.28
CA LYS A 500 -7.33 52.56 17.61
C LYS A 500 -7.10 51.40 18.58
N SER A 501 -5.96 51.37 19.25
CA SER A 501 -5.59 50.33 20.18
C SER A 501 -5.54 50.84 21.60
N GLY A 502 -5.81 49.94 22.57
CA GLY A 502 -5.70 50.20 24.00
C GLY A 502 -6.26 49.06 24.82
N SER A 503 -6.19 49.19 26.14
CA SER A 503 -6.79 48.23 27.07
C SER A 503 -8.28 48.53 27.31
N LEU A 504 -9.03 47.56 27.87
CA LEU A 504 -10.44 47.75 28.23
C LEU A 504 -10.62 48.81 29.36
N GLU A 505 -9.59 49.05 30.16
CA GLU A 505 -9.58 50.07 31.20
C GLU A 505 -9.46 51.49 30.61
N ASN A 506 -9.07 51.61 29.35
CA ASN A 506 -9.00 52.91 28.70
C ASN A 506 -10.39 53.47 28.44
N THR A 507 -10.81 54.39 29.26
CA THR A 507 -12.14 55.04 29.21
C THR A 507 -11.99 56.53 28.99
N ALA A 508 -12.85 57.08 28.16
CA ALA A 508 -12.97 58.52 27.95
C ALA A 508 -14.41 58.89 27.66
N ALA A 509 -14.88 59.99 28.23
CA ALA A 509 -16.22 60.49 27.98
C ALA A 509 -16.36 60.87 26.48
N LEU A 510 -17.57 60.77 25.95
CA LEU A 510 -17.91 61.15 24.60
C LEU A 510 -17.61 62.62 24.32
N ILE A 511 -16.84 62.90 23.27
CA ILE A 511 -16.50 64.23 22.78
C ILE A 511 -17.09 64.40 21.37
N ASP A 512 -18.31 64.87 21.28
CA ASP A 512 -19.02 65.03 20.00
C ASP A 512 -18.37 65.99 19.02
N THR A 513 -17.50 66.88 19.50
CA THR A 513 -16.81 67.84 18.65
C THR A 513 -15.66 67.26 17.83
N LYS A 514 -15.31 66.01 18.04
CA LYS A 514 -14.29 65.30 17.26
C LYS A 514 -14.88 64.81 15.92
N GLU A 515 -14.18 65.07 14.83
CA GLU A 515 -14.61 64.62 13.49
C GLU A 515 -14.43 63.11 13.31
N CYS A 516 -13.27 62.59 13.75
CA CYS A 516 -12.93 61.17 13.66
C CYS A 516 -13.70 60.34 14.67
N ILE A 517 -14.41 59.30 14.22
CA ILE A 517 -15.24 58.45 15.09
C ILE A 517 -14.40 57.79 16.22
N LEU A 518 -13.21 57.31 15.90
CA LEU A 518 -12.36 56.60 16.86
C LEU A 518 -11.80 57.54 17.96
N ASP A 519 -11.78 58.87 17.72
CA ASP A 519 -11.28 59.84 18.72
C ASP A 519 -12.36 60.37 19.67
N LYS A 520 -13.63 60.02 19.39
CA LYS A 520 -14.76 60.55 20.16
C LYS A 520 -14.84 59.99 21.60
N GLN A 521 -14.34 58.78 21.81
CA GLN A 521 -14.50 58.10 23.10
C GLN A 521 -13.35 57.12 23.37
N GLY A 522 -13.32 56.54 24.58
CA GLY A 522 -12.31 55.53 24.99
C GLY A 522 -12.57 54.15 24.38
N ILE A 523 -11.63 53.24 24.60
CA ILE A 523 -11.72 51.87 24.08
C ILE A 523 -12.94 51.15 24.68
N ARG A 524 -13.17 51.30 26.01
CA ARG A 524 -14.31 50.65 26.66
C ARG A 524 -15.65 51.09 26.10
N GLU A 525 -15.81 52.37 25.84
CA GLU A 525 -17.03 52.96 25.30
C GLU A 525 -17.27 52.44 23.87
N HIS A 526 -16.22 52.41 23.03
CA HIS A 526 -16.32 51.83 21.70
C HIS A 526 -16.67 50.34 21.72
N VAL A 527 -16.06 49.56 22.62
CA VAL A 527 -16.38 48.15 22.79
C VAL A 527 -17.86 47.96 23.18
N CYS A 528 -18.36 48.79 24.13
CA CYS A 528 -19.77 48.74 24.52
C CYS A 528 -20.69 49.14 23.35
N GLU A 529 -20.34 50.15 22.55
CA GLU A 529 -21.12 50.55 21.40
C GLU A 529 -21.19 49.51 20.32
N ILE A 530 -20.04 48.97 19.92
CA ILE A 530 -19.93 47.99 18.81
C ILE A 530 -20.56 46.64 19.19
N LEU A 531 -20.28 46.17 20.40
CA LEU A 531 -20.65 44.79 20.79
C LEU A 531 -22.03 44.70 21.43
N GLU A 532 -22.46 45.74 22.14
CA GLU A 532 -23.66 45.74 22.97
C GLU A 532 -24.78 46.68 22.44
N GLY A 533 -24.47 47.44 21.40
CA GLY A 533 -25.40 48.45 20.88
C GLY A 533 -25.47 49.71 21.76
N GLY A 534 -24.42 49.96 22.51
CA GLY A 534 -24.29 51.10 23.40
C GLY A 534 -24.83 50.85 24.81
N LYS A 535 -24.49 51.80 25.72
CA LYS A 535 -24.82 51.73 27.14
C LYS A 535 -26.33 51.61 27.39
N GLU A 536 -27.16 52.33 26.63
CA GLU A 536 -28.60 52.32 26.78
C GLU A 536 -29.23 50.93 26.41
N ALA A 537 -28.75 50.31 25.37
CA ALA A 537 -29.20 48.97 24.95
C ALA A 537 -28.77 47.90 25.99
N PHE A 538 -27.57 48.00 26.55
CA PHE A 538 -27.05 47.16 27.62
C PHE A 538 -27.93 47.28 28.87
N GLU A 539 -28.17 48.48 29.38
CA GLU A 539 -28.98 48.74 30.57
C GLU A 539 -30.46 48.27 30.37
N LYS A 540 -31.03 48.41 29.16
CA LYS A 540 -32.36 47.87 28.88
C LYS A 540 -32.41 46.34 28.97
N ARG A 541 -31.35 45.67 28.51
CA ARG A 541 -31.24 44.20 28.64
C ARG A 541 -31.10 43.77 30.09
N GLU A 542 -30.21 44.37 30.87
CA GLU A 542 -30.02 44.09 32.30
C GLU A 542 -31.34 44.22 33.08
N ARG A 543 -32.06 45.33 32.89
CA ARG A 543 -33.35 45.54 33.54
C ARG A 543 -34.38 44.47 33.15
N LYS A 544 -34.39 44.06 31.87
CA LYS A 544 -35.32 43.07 31.39
C LYS A 544 -35.04 41.67 31.91
N TYR A 545 -33.80 41.35 32.16
CA TYR A 545 -33.36 40.07 32.75
C TYR A 545 -33.46 40.03 34.27
N GLY A 546 -33.76 41.18 34.91
CA GLY A 546 -33.94 41.26 36.38
C GLY A 546 -32.64 41.14 37.17
N PHE A 547 -31.48 41.40 36.54
CA PHE A 547 -30.22 41.50 37.25
C PHE A 547 -30.20 42.85 37.96
N VAL A 548 -30.23 42.81 39.30
CA VAL A 548 -30.01 43.98 40.14
C VAL A 548 -28.52 44.01 40.47
N ILE A 549 -27.81 45.02 39.96
CA ILE A 549 -26.42 45.31 40.39
C ILE A 549 -26.46 46.18 41.67
#